data_c813b42e62afa49e0a7b9f23b50b1c02
#
_entry.id   c813b42e62afa49e0a7b9f23b50b1c02
#
_cell.length_a   1.000
_cell.length_b   1.000
_cell.length_c   1.000
_cell.angle_alpha   90.00
_cell.angle_beta   90.00
_cell.angle_gamma   90.00
#
_symmetry.space_group_name_H-M   'P 1'
#
loop_
_entity.id
_entity.type
_entity.pdbx_description
1 polymer ?
#
loop_
_entity_poly.entity_id
_entity_poly.type
_entity_poly.pdbx_seq_one_letter_code
_entity_poly.pdbx_strand_id
1 'polypeptide(L)'
;MIQFPALPPGERIVVSASAFVAFEQCPENANARFRGEYGPPSRPSFIGGLAHRLFARHLDQGPIASDTFEQVCKEEIGSTASLNISMGQLGLKPSQIPGVVSEVRELYERFVKFPADGFEGAEVSLEVEPASDVVLRGRIDAVFDDAGTVRLVDWKTGRINEVDDQLGFYALLWDLDRGSLPAAVEAVSVKTGERQRSEPTVEKITALAGRVSAMVKTVRAG
;
A
#
# COMPACT_ATOMS: atom_id res chain seq x y z
N MET A 1 21.23 -6.17 5.86
CA MET A 1 19.99 -6.86 6.30
C MET A 1 19.70 -6.49 7.74
N ILE A 2 18.51 -6.00 8.00
CA ILE A 2 18.04 -5.66 9.36
C ILE A 2 17.79 -6.96 10.14
N GLN A 3 18.24 -7.01 11.39
CA GLN A 3 17.90 -8.12 12.27
C GLN A 3 16.60 -7.79 13.02
N PHE A 4 15.54 -8.54 12.73
CA PHE A 4 14.27 -8.39 13.46
C PHE A 4 14.43 -8.93 14.88
N PRO A 5 13.91 -8.21 15.91
CA PRO A 5 14.02 -8.65 17.30
C PRO A 5 13.35 -10.00 17.52
N ALA A 6 14.03 -10.90 18.25
CA ALA A 6 13.47 -12.18 18.62
C ALA A 6 12.18 -12.02 19.44
N LEU A 7 11.19 -12.84 19.13
CA LEU A 7 9.91 -12.91 19.84
C LEU A 7 9.70 -14.33 20.36
N PRO A 8 9.11 -14.49 21.55
CA PRO A 8 8.70 -15.81 21.99
C PRO A 8 7.59 -16.36 21.07
N PRO A 9 7.53 -17.69 20.89
CA PRO A 9 6.41 -18.33 20.20
C PRO A 9 5.07 -17.90 20.78
N GLY A 10 4.04 -17.79 19.93
CA GLY A 10 2.73 -17.35 20.36
C GLY A 10 1.68 -17.59 19.27
N GLU A 11 0.53 -16.99 19.41
CA GLU A 11 -0.49 -17.03 18.37
C GLU A 11 0.02 -16.35 17.10
N ARG A 12 -0.29 -16.97 15.95
CA ARG A 12 0.11 -16.42 14.64
C ARG A 12 -0.53 -15.06 14.41
N ILE A 13 0.29 -14.06 14.14
CA ILE A 13 -0.14 -12.70 13.87
C ILE A 13 0.35 -12.24 12.50
N VAL A 14 -0.53 -11.60 11.74
CA VAL A 14 -0.19 -11.00 10.44
C VAL A 14 -0.24 -9.49 10.58
N VAL A 15 0.90 -8.86 10.39
CA VAL A 15 1.07 -7.40 10.49
C VAL A 15 1.21 -6.80 9.09
N SER A 16 0.32 -5.87 8.74
CA SER A 16 0.44 -5.04 7.55
C SER A 16 0.85 -3.62 7.92
N ALA A 17 1.35 -2.85 6.93
CA ALA A 17 1.66 -1.43 7.13
C ALA A 17 0.47 -0.66 7.73
N SER A 18 -0.75 -0.90 7.23
CA SER A 18 -1.95 -0.22 7.74
C SER A 18 -2.33 -0.66 9.15
N ALA A 19 -2.05 -1.91 9.55
CA ALA A 19 -2.28 -2.37 10.92
C ALA A 19 -1.26 -1.74 11.88
N PHE A 20 0.01 -1.66 11.46
CA PHE A 20 1.06 -1.01 12.23
C PHE A 20 0.77 0.49 12.44
N VAL A 21 0.46 1.23 11.38
CA VAL A 21 0.10 2.65 11.47
C VAL A 21 -1.13 2.86 12.37
N ALA A 22 -2.14 2.01 12.25
CA ALA A 22 -3.31 2.10 13.12
C ALA A 22 -2.98 1.85 14.60
N PHE A 23 -2.05 0.92 14.89
CA PHE A 23 -1.59 0.66 16.25
C PHE A 23 -0.85 1.87 16.85
N GLU A 24 0.05 2.49 16.08
CA GLU A 24 0.78 3.67 16.52
C GLU A 24 -0.15 4.86 16.83
N GLN A 25 -1.24 4.99 16.09
CA GLN A 25 -2.26 6.02 16.33
C GLN A 25 -3.17 5.66 17.51
N CYS A 26 -3.62 4.41 17.59
CA CYS A 26 -4.50 3.92 18.64
C CYS A 26 -4.44 2.37 18.68
N PRO A 27 -3.86 1.76 19.73
CA PRO A 27 -3.74 0.30 19.85
C PRO A 27 -5.08 -0.44 19.75
N GLU A 28 -6.17 0.15 20.26
CA GLU A 28 -7.51 -0.45 20.22
C GLU A 28 -8.02 -0.59 18.78
N ASN A 29 -7.74 0.40 17.91
CA ASN A 29 -8.08 0.34 16.49
C ASN A 29 -7.32 -0.77 15.75
N ALA A 30 -6.08 -1.05 16.15
CA ALA A 30 -5.31 -2.15 15.58
C ALA A 30 -5.92 -3.51 15.98
N ASN A 31 -6.32 -3.68 17.24
CA ASN A 31 -6.96 -4.91 17.71
C ASN A 31 -8.24 -5.23 16.91
N ALA A 32 -9.06 -4.22 16.59
CA ALA A 32 -10.21 -4.38 15.70
C ALA A 32 -9.79 -4.90 14.31
N ARG A 33 -8.72 -4.35 13.73
CA ARG A 33 -8.20 -4.80 12.42
C ARG A 33 -7.68 -6.24 12.44
N PHE A 34 -7.01 -6.65 13.53
CA PHE A 34 -6.57 -8.06 13.69
C PHE A 34 -7.74 -9.03 13.81
N ARG A 35 -8.88 -8.59 14.34
CA ARG A 35 -10.14 -9.35 14.33
C ARG A 35 -10.89 -9.31 13.00
N GLY A 36 -10.35 -8.62 11.98
CA GLY A 36 -11.00 -8.44 10.69
C GLY A 36 -12.15 -7.43 10.70
N GLU A 37 -12.22 -6.60 11.73
CA GLU A 37 -13.22 -5.54 11.88
C GLU A 37 -12.73 -4.28 11.16
N TYR A 38 -13.16 -4.10 9.93
CA TYR A 38 -12.87 -2.91 9.15
C TYR A 38 -14.07 -1.98 9.15
N GLY A 39 -13.80 -0.66 9.18
CA GLY A 39 -14.86 0.32 8.99
C GLY A 39 -15.57 0.15 7.63
N PRO A 40 -16.79 0.70 7.48
CA PRO A 40 -17.52 0.62 6.23
C PRO A 40 -16.69 1.24 5.09
N PRO A 41 -16.77 0.70 3.87
CA PRO A 41 -16.12 1.30 2.73
C PRO A 41 -16.66 2.71 2.48
N SER A 42 -15.79 3.58 1.99
CA SER A 42 -16.18 4.92 1.57
C SER A 42 -16.03 5.09 0.06
N ARG A 43 -16.81 6.01 -0.54
CA ARG A 43 -16.65 6.32 -1.95
C ARG A 43 -15.21 6.76 -2.32
N PRO A 44 -14.52 7.63 -1.55
CA PRO A 44 -13.12 7.95 -1.81
C PRO A 44 -12.19 6.73 -1.76
N SER A 45 -12.39 5.82 -0.80
CA SER A 45 -11.61 4.57 -0.72
C SER A 45 -11.83 3.66 -1.93
N PHE A 46 -13.08 3.57 -2.42
CA PHE A 46 -13.40 2.81 -3.64
C PHE A 46 -12.73 3.40 -4.88
N ILE A 47 -12.83 4.73 -5.05
CA ILE A 47 -12.18 5.46 -6.15
C ILE A 47 -10.66 5.29 -6.09
N GLY A 48 -10.08 5.42 -4.90
CA GLY A 48 -8.66 5.19 -4.68
C GLY A 48 -8.22 3.79 -5.07
N GLY A 49 -8.93 2.77 -4.60
CA GLY A 49 -8.64 1.37 -4.94
C GLY A 49 -8.73 1.09 -6.44
N LEU A 50 -9.75 1.62 -7.13
CA LEU A 50 -9.84 1.49 -8.58
C LEU A 50 -8.72 2.24 -9.30
N ALA A 51 -8.37 3.44 -8.85
CA ALA A 51 -7.28 4.22 -9.44
C ALA A 51 -5.94 3.47 -9.35
N HIS A 52 -5.60 2.87 -8.19
CA HIS A 52 -4.38 2.07 -8.03
C HIS A 52 -4.32 0.89 -9.02
N ARG A 53 -5.46 0.22 -9.26
CA ARG A 53 -5.53 -0.85 -10.26
C ARG A 53 -5.21 -0.34 -11.67
N LEU A 54 -5.74 0.83 -12.04
CA LEU A 54 -5.45 1.43 -13.35
C LEU A 54 -4.02 1.94 -13.46
N PHE A 55 -3.42 2.44 -12.37
CA PHE A 55 -2.02 2.83 -12.32
C PHE A 55 -1.09 1.64 -12.54
N ALA A 56 -1.36 0.54 -11.84
CA ALA A 56 -0.63 -0.71 -12.02
C ALA A 56 -0.74 -1.22 -13.46
N ARG A 57 -1.97 -1.27 -14.00
CA ARG A 57 -2.20 -1.69 -15.39
C ARG A 57 -1.46 -0.80 -16.40
N HIS A 58 -1.44 0.52 -16.17
CA HIS A 58 -0.68 1.44 -17.03
C HIS A 58 0.82 1.15 -17.00
N LEU A 59 1.38 0.95 -15.81
CA LEU A 59 2.80 0.67 -15.66
C LEU A 59 3.19 -0.67 -16.29
N ASP A 60 2.37 -1.70 -16.13
CA ASP A 60 2.63 -3.06 -16.64
C ASP A 60 2.36 -3.22 -18.13
N GLN A 61 1.32 -2.55 -18.66
CA GLN A 61 0.77 -2.82 -20.00
C GLN A 61 0.80 -1.60 -20.94
N GLY A 62 1.17 -0.44 -20.41
CA GLY A 62 1.16 0.83 -21.15
C GLY A 62 -0.16 1.61 -21.03
N PRO A 63 -0.24 2.75 -21.71
CA PRO A 63 -1.38 3.66 -21.60
C PRO A 63 -2.73 3.05 -21.96
N ILE A 64 -3.74 3.34 -21.13
CA ILE A 64 -5.12 2.97 -21.39
C ILE A 64 -5.73 3.97 -22.38
N ALA A 65 -6.25 3.48 -23.50
CA ALA A 65 -6.87 4.34 -24.50
C ALA A 65 -8.15 5.00 -23.97
N SER A 66 -8.42 6.23 -24.41
CA SER A 66 -9.54 7.02 -23.88
C SER A 66 -10.91 6.42 -24.20
N ASP A 67 -11.06 5.79 -25.36
CA ASP A 67 -12.29 5.14 -25.82
C ASP A 67 -12.59 3.82 -25.08
N THR A 68 -11.56 3.12 -24.60
CA THR A 68 -11.72 1.87 -23.84
C THR A 68 -11.68 2.08 -22.32
N PHE A 69 -11.39 3.28 -21.84
CA PHE A 69 -11.14 3.56 -20.42
C PHE A 69 -12.30 3.12 -19.51
N GLU A 70 -13.55 3.41 -19.89
CA GLU A 70 -14.73 3.00 -19.12
C GLU A 70 -14.87 1.49 -19.04
N GLN A 71 -14.61 0.80 -20.15
CA GLN A 71 -14.63 -0.65 -20.19
C GLN A 71 -13.57 -1.27 -19.28
N VAL A 72 -12.34 -0.72 -19.31
CA VAL A 72 -11.26 -1.14 -18.42
C VAL A 72 -11.62 -0.94 -16.94
N CYS A 73 -12.24 0.20 -16.58
CA CYS A 73 -12.73 0.41 -15.22
C CYS A 73 -13.73 -0.68 -14.79
N LYS A 74 -14.68 -1.03 -15.64
CA LYS A 74 -15.66 -2.09 -15.36
C LYS A 74 -15.00 -3.47 -15.19
N GLU A 75 -14.02 -3.78 -16.02
CA GLU A 75 -13.22 -5.02 -15.91
C GLU A 75 -12.48 -5.09 -14.58
N GLU A 76 -11.79 -4.03 -14.19
CA GLU A 76 -11.07 -3.97 -12.91
C GLU A 76 -12.03 -4.09 -11.70
N ILE A 77 -13.19 -3.45 -11.74
CA ILE A 77 -14.20 -3.61 -10.69
C ILE A 77 -14.69 -5.06 -10.62
N GLY A 78 -14.98 -5.68 -11.76
CA GLY A 78 -15.50 -7.04 -11.83
C GLY A 78 -14.49 -8.11 -11.43
N SER A 79 -13.23 -7.94 -11.81
CA SER A 79 -12.14 -8.91 -11.56
C SER A 79 -11.52 -8.78 -10.17
N THR A 80 -11.62 -7.63 -9.52
CA THR A 80 -11.01 -7.36 -8.21
C THR A 80 -12.03 -7.58 -7.09
N ALA A 81 -11.90 -8.68 -6.34
CA ALA A 81 -12.87 -9.08 -5.30
C ALA A 81 -13.16 -7.97 -4.28
N SER A 82 -12.13 -7.24 -3.81
CA SER A 82 -12.30 -6.15 -2.85
C SER A 82 -13.09 -4.97 -3.42
N LEU A 83 -12.90 -4.62 -4.69
CA LEU A 83 -13.67 -3.58 -5.36
C LEU A 83 -15.12 -4.01 -5.59
N ASN A 84 -15.33 -5.25 -6.01
CA ASN A 84 -16.67 -5.79 -6.22
C ASN A 84 -17.49 -5.79 -4.91
N ILE A 85 -16.89 -6.28 -3.82
CA ILE A 85 -17.52 -6.25 -2.47
C ILE A 85 -17.81 -4.82 -2.04
N SER A 86 -16.84 -3.91 -2.17
CA SER A 86 -17.01 -2.50 -1.77
C SER A 86 -18.10 -1.80 -2.58
N MET A 87 -18.20 -2.09 -3.87
CA MET A 87 -19.27 -1.57 -4.73
C MET A 87 -20.66 -1.99 -4.21
N GLY A 88 -20.79 -3.27 -3.84
CA GLY A 88 -22.04 -3.79 -3.24
C GLY A 88 -22.37 -3.16 -1.90
N GLN A 89 -21.38 -3.03 -1.01
CA GLN A 89 -21.56 -2.43 0.32
C GLN A 89 -21.90 -0.92 0.25
N LEU A 90 -21.36 -0.20 -0.74
CA LEU A 90 -21.70 1.19 -1.01
C LEU A 90 -23.09 1.37 -1.68
N GLY A 91 -23.71 0.28 -2.12
CA GLY A 91 -24.97 0.32 -2.86
C GLY A 91 -24.88 1.09 -4.18
N LEU A 92 -23.70 1.10 -4.81
CA LEU A 92 -23.47 1.80 -6.07
C LEU A 92 -24.30 1.18 -7.20
N LYS A 93 -25.22 1.96 -7.75
CA LYS A 93 -26.07 1.55 -8.88
C LYS A 93 -25.31 1.69 -10.20
N PRO A 94 -25.66 0.92 -11.25
CA PRO A 94 -25.07 1.07 -12.59
C PRO A 94 -25.09 2.50 -13.13
N SER A 95 -26.14 3.28 -12.83
CA SER A 95 -26.27 4.69 -13.23
C SER A 95 -25.23 5.63 -12.58
N GLN A 96 -24.56 5.20 -11.50
CA GLN A 96 -23.55 5.99 -10.79
C GLN A 96 -22.12 5.67 -11.26
N ILE A 97 -21.94 4.57 -11.99
CA ILE A 97 -20.64 4.14 -12.50
C ILE A 97 -19.98 5.18 -13.42
N PRO A 98 -20.71 5.85 -14.36
CA PRO A 98 -20.10 6.90 -15.17
C PRO A 98 -19.48 8.04 -14.33
N GLY A 99 -20.10 8.42 -13.20
CA GLY A 99 -19.53 9.41 -12.29
C GLY A 99 -18.25 8.92 -11.60
N VAL A 100 -18.19 7.65 -11.20
CA VAL A 100 -16.96 7.03 -10.67
C VAL A 100 -15.87 7.01 -11.73
N VAL A 101 -16.18 6.59 -12.94
CA VAL A 101 -15.23 6.55 -14.07
C VAL A 101 -14.67 7.93 -14.36
N SER A 102 -15.49 8.99 -14.31
CA SER A 102 -15.04 10.37 -14.50
C SER A 102 -14.01 10.79 -13.44
N GLU A 103 -14.30 10.53 -12.16
CA GLU A 103 -13.39 10.88 -11.06
C GLU A 103 -12.06 10.10 -11.14
N VAL A 104 -12.11 8.83 -11.51
CA VAL A 104 -10.91 8.00 -11.67
C VAL A 104 -10.11 8.43 -12.91
N ARG A 105 -10.79 8.84 -14.00
CA ARG A 105 -10.13 9.37 -15.20
C ARG A 105 -9.32 10.64 -14.89
N GLU A 106 -9.85 11.55 -14.09
CA GLU A 106 -9.11 12.73 -13.66
C GLU A 106 -7.81 12.40 -12.91
N LEU A 107 -7.85 11.37 -12.05
CA LEU A 107 -6.67 10.87 -11.37
C LEU A 107 -5.69 10.22 -12.35
N TYR A 108 -6.20 9.39 -13.26
CA TYR A 108 -5.38 8.71 -14.25
C TYR A 108 -4.67 9.69 -15.21
N GLU A 109 -5.36 10.74 -15.69
CA GLU A 109 -4.78 11.77 -16.54
C GLU A 109 -3.66 12.59 -15.85
N ARG A 110 -3.68 12.64 -14.53
CA ARG A 110 -2.58 13.21 -13.75
C ARG A 110 -1.46 12.19 -13.56
N PHE A 111 -1.82 10.95 -13.29
CA PHE A 111 -0.88 9.85 -13.08
C PHE A 111 0.02 9.62 -14.30
N VAL A 112 -0.50 9.62 -15.51
CA VAL A 112 0.28 9.39 -16.74
C VAL A 112 1.37 10.44 -17.01
N LYS A 113 1.39 11.53 -16.25
CA LYS A 113 2.44 12.57 -16.33
C LYS A 113 3.66 12.26 -15.46
N PHE A 114 3.57 11.27 -14.57
CA PHE A 114 4.72 10.84 -13.80
C PHE A 114 5.63 9.96 -14.66
N PRO A 115 6.98 10.16 -14.57
CA PRO A 115 7.92 9.35 -15.33
C PRO A 115 7.88 7.90 -14.86
N ALA A 116 7.97 6.98 -15.83
CA ALA A 116 8.00 5.54 -15.59
C ALA A 116 9.39 4.92 -15.89
N ASP A 117 10.42 5.77 -16.04
CA ASP A 117 11.79 5.29 -16.25
C ASP A 117 12.24 4.45 -15.06
N GLY A 118 12.91 3.33 -15.34
CA GLY A 118 13.37 2.38 -14.31
C GLY A 118 12.24 1.55 -13.67
N PHE A 119 11.03 1.56 -14.22
CA PHE A 119 9.94 0.73 -13.67
C PHE A 119 10.27 -0.76 -13.73
N GLU A 120 10.12 -1.46 -12.59
CA GLU A 120 10.39 -2.88 -12.41
C GLU A 120 9.14 -3.71 -12.09
N GLY A 121 8.17 -3.13 -11.40
CA GLY A 121 6.95 -3.84 -11.06
C GLY A 121 5.92 -3.00 -10.33
N ALA A 122 4.63 -3.30 -10.56
CA ALA A 122 3.49 -2.72 -9.87
C ALA A 122 2.85 -3.73 -8.92
N GLU A 123 2.19 -3.22 -7.85
CA GLU A 123 1.44 -4.03 -6.88
C GLU A 123 2.30 -5.18 -6.30
N VAL A 124 3.60 -4.92 -6.07
CA VAL A 124 4.56 -5.93 -5.59
C VAL A 124 4.20 -6.36 -4.19
N SER A 125 3.74 -7.61 -4.06
CA SER A 125 3.37 -8.21 -2.79
C SER A 125 4.57 -8.87 -2.14
N LEU A 126 4.84 -8.52 -0.89
CA LEU A 126 5.88 -9.12 -0.06
C LEU A 126 5.26 -9.71 1.19
N GLU A 127 5.75 -10.90 1.57
CA GLU A 127 5.38 -11.58 2.80
C GLU A 127 6.60 -12.27 3.38
N VAL A 128 6.97 -11.95 4.61
CA VAL A 128 8.14 -12.49 5.31
C VAL A 128 7.77 -12.91 6.73
N GLU A 129 8.42 -13.94 7.24
CA GLU A 129 8.30 -14.43 8.63
C GLU A 129 9.61 -14.11 9.40
N PRO A 130 9.77 -12.89 9.94
CA PRO A 130 11.01 -12.49 10.59
C PRO A 130 11.20 -13.09 11.97
N ALA A 131 10.15 -13.61 12.58
CA ALA A 131 10.15 -14.30 13.89
C ALA A 131 9.06 -15.36 13.91
N SER A 132 9.13 -16.30 14.88
CA SER A 132 8.13 -17.34 15.06
C SER A 132 6.71 -16.77 15.12
N ASP A 133 5.84 -17.31 14.27
CA ASP A 133 4.41 -16.99 14.23
C ASP A 133 4.09 -15.50 13.96
N VAL A 134 5.07 -14.75 13.42
CA VAL A 134 4.88 -13.36 12.99
C VAL A 134 5.09 -13.24 11.50
N VAL A 135 4.05 -12.82 10.79
CA VAL A 135 4.08 -12.56 9.35
C VAL A 135 3.99 -11.06 9.14
N LEU A 136 4.99 -10.48 8.49
CA LEU A 136 4.90 -9.12 7.96
C LEU A 136 4.51 -9.21 6.49
N ARG A 137 3.50 -8.46 6.10
CA ARG A 137 3.08 -8.42 4.70
C ARG A 137 2.75 -7.01 4.24
N GLY A 138 2.97 -6.76 2.98
CA GLY A 138 2.64 -5.49 2.35
C GLY A 138 2.54 -5.62 0.84
N ARG A 139 1.96 -4.61 0.24
CA ARG A 139 1.90 -4.46 -1.19
C ARG A 139 2.39 -3.07 -1.55
N ILE A 140 3.47 -3.02 -2.29
CA ILE A 140 4.12 -1.79 -2.74
C ILE A 140 3.52 -1.43 -4.09
N ASP A 141 3.00 -0.21 -4.24
CA ASP A 141 2.28 0.19 -5.43
C ASP A 141 3.15 0.19 -6.70
N ALA A 142 4.40 0.65 -6.57
CA ALA A 142 5.38 0.55 -7.67
C ALA A 142 6.82 0.46 -7.15
N VAL A 143 7.62 -0.30 -7.86
CA VAL A 143 9.08 -0.43 -7.66
C VAL A 143 9.77 0.10 -8.89
N PHE A 144 10.80 0.92 -8.68
CA PHE A 144 11.67 1.44 -9.72
C PHE A 144 13.13 1.06 -9.38
N ASP A 145 13.90 0.71 -10.38
CA ASP A 145 15.34 0.50 -10.27
C ASP A 145 16.09 1.35 -11.30
N ASP A 146 16.76 2.37 -10.79
CA ASP A 146 17.62 3.23 -11.59
C ASP A 146 19.08 2.71 -11.48
N ALA A 147 19.42 1.69 -12.27
CA ALA A 147 20.76 1.08 -12.34
C ALA A 147 21.27 0.59 -10.97
N GLY A 148 20.47 -0.18 -10.24
CA GLY A 148 20.80 -0.70 -8.91
C GLY A 148 20.40 0.23 -7.75
N THR A 149 19.69 1.31 -8.08
CA THR A 149 19.17 2.28 -7.09
C THR A 149 17.68 2.09 -6.92
N VAL A 150 17.29 1.15 -6.07
CA VAL A 150 15.88 0.79 -5.86
C VAL A 150 15.11 1.89 -5.13
N ARG A 151 13.96 2.26 -5.67
CA ARG A 151 13.00 3.21 -5.11
C ARG A 151 11.62 2.58 -5.02
N LEU A 152 11.03 2.61 -3.83
CA LEU A 152 9.66 2.14 -3.60
C LEU A 152 8.72 3.34 -3.60
N VAL A 153 7.60 3.21 -4.30
CA VAL A 153 6.61 4.29 -4.44
C VAL A 153 5.24 3.83 -3.96
N ASP A 154 4.62 4.68 -3.15
CA ASP A 154 3.24 4.56 -2.68
C ASP A 154 2.42 5.71 -3.26
N TRP A 155 1.48 5.39 -4.13
CA TRP A 155 0.61 6.36 -4.77
C TRP A 155 -0.53 6.78 -3.83
N LYS A 156 -0.75 8.08 -3.69
CA LYS A 156 -1.87 8.63 -2.94
C LYS A 156 -2.84 9.33 -3.89
N THR A 157 -4.11 8.96 -3.82
CA THR A 157 -5.18 9.61 -4.61
C THR A 157 -5.74 10.86 -3.93
N GLY A 158 -5.34 11.11 -2.68
CA GLY A 158 -5.62 12.30 -1.88
C GLY A 158 -4.37 13.09 -1.52
N ARG A 159 -4.44 13.83 -0.41
CA ARG A 159 -3.27 14.49 0.20
C ARG A 159 -2.38 13.46 0.90
N ILE A 160 -1.10 13.77 1.01
CA ILE A 160 -0.17 13.00 1.84
C ILE A 160 -0.36 13.44 3.29
N ASN A 161 -0.63 12.49 4.19
CA ASN A 161 -0.73 12.72 5.61
C ASN A 161 -0.04 11.56 6.34
N GLU A 162 0.86 11.86 7.27
CA GLU A 162 1.48 10.92 8.23
C GLU A 162 1.89 9.57 7.61
N VAL A 163 2.72 9.61 6.56
CA VAL A 163 3.11 8.40 5.81
C VAL A 163 4.44 7.79 6.27
N ASP A 164 5.19 8.43 7.18
CA ASP A 164 6.54 8.01 7.55
C ASP A 164 6.59 6.57 8.06
N ASP A 165 5.65 6.18 8.90
CA ASP A 165 5.56 4.81 9.43
C ASP A 165 5.20 3.79 8.35
N GLN A 166 4.33 4.15 7.41
CA GLN A 166 3.98 3.30 6.29
C GLN A 166 5.18 3.10 5.37
N LEU A 167 5.88 4.18 5.01
CA LEU A 167 7.07 4.12 4.16
C LEU A 167 8.21 3.36 4.84
N GLY A 168 8.40 3.60 6.14
CA GLY A 168 9.37 2.84 6.94
C GLY A 168 9.06 1.34 6.98
N PHE A 169 7.78 0.97 7.12
CA PHE A 169 7.35 -0.42 7.10
C PHE A 169 7.64 -1.10 5.74
N TYR A 170 7.44 -0.40 4.63
CA TYR A 170 7.79 -0.92 3.31
C TYR A 170 9.31 -1.10 3.15
N ALA A 171 10.12 -0.17 3.68
CA ALA A 171 11.57 -0.33 3.67
C ALA A 171 12.04 -1.51 4.54
N LEU A 172 11.43 -1.73 5.71
CA LEU A 172 11.70 -2.91 6.55
C LEU A 172 11.35 -4.20 5.82
N LEU A 173 10.14 -4.26 5.25
CA LEU A 173 9.65 -5.43 4.53
C LEU A 173 10.55 -5.78 3.34
N TRP A 174 10.97 -4.75 2.60
CA TRP A 174 11.91 -4.90 1.49
C TRP A 174 13.27 -5.43 1.93
N ASP A 175 13.87 -4.87 3.00
CA ASP A 175 15.17 -5.36 3.50
C ASP A 175 15.10 -6.80 4.00
N LEU A 176 14.03 -7.17 4.69
CA LEU A 176 13.82 -8.54 5.17
C LEU A 176 13.65 -9.55 4.04
N ASP A 177 13.06 -9.14 2.92
CA ASP A 177 12.84 -10.00 1.74
C ASP A 177 14.07 -10.03 0.82
N ARG A 178 14.70 -8.88 0.55
CA ARG A 178 15.76 -8.71 -0.45
C ARG A 178 17.17 -8.66 0.11
N GLY A 179 17.32 -8.50 1.43
CA GLY A 179 18.62 -8.45 2.10
C GLY A 179 19.33 -7.11 2.01
N SER A 180 18.69 -6.07 1.49
CA SER A 180 19.25 -4.72 1.36
C SER A 180 18.15 -3.66 1.44
N LEU A 181 18.45 -2.50 2.05
CA LEU A 181 17.53 -1.38 2.07
C LEU A 181 17.33 -0.80 0.66
N PRO A 182 16.12 -0.32 0.34
CA PRO A 182 15.92 0.48 -0.86
C PRO A 182 16.64 1.83 -0.68
N ALA A 183 17.11 2.44 -1.77
CA ALA A 183 17.75 3.74 -1.72
C ALA A 183 16.77 4.86 -1.30
N ALA A 184 15.50 4.71 -1.66
CA ALA A 184 14.46 5.63 -1.24
C ALA A 184 13.10 4.94 -1.14
N VAL A 185 12.25 5.50 -0.28
CA VAL A 185 10.81 5.24 -0.22
C VAL A 185 10.09 6.56 -0.36
N GLU A 186 9.05 6.64 -1.17
CA GLU A 186 8.32 7.88 -1.36
C GLU A 186 6.81 7.67 -1.45
N ALA A 187 6.06 8.60 -0.88
CA ALA A 187 4.64 8.78 -1.15
C ALA A 187 4.45 9.89 -2.18
N VAL A 188 3.59 9.66 -3.16
CA VAL A 188 3.32 10.61 -4.23
C VAL A 188 1.82 10.85 -4.34
N SER A 189 1.37 12.06 -4.07
CA SER A 189 -0.01 12.44 -4.30
C SER A 189 -0.25 12.68 -5.79
N VAL A 190 -0.98 11.79 -6.41
CA VAL A 190 -1.41 11.95 -7.82
C VAL A 190 -2.31 13.16 -7.99
N LYS A 191 -3.10 13.49 -6.96
CA LYS A 191 -4.02 14.64 -6.99
C LYS A 191 -3.32 15.98 -6.94
N THR A 192 -2.30 16.14 -6.09
CA THR A 192 -1.65 17.44 -5.84
C THR A 192 -0.26 17.55 -6.46
N GLY A 193 0.36 16.44 -6.84
CA GLY A 193 1.76 16.38 -7.26
C GLY A 193 2.76 16.45 -6.11
N GLU A 194 2.27 16.54 -4.86
CA GLU A 194 3.10 16.53 -3.65
C GLU A 194 3.87 15.22 -3.52
N ARG A 195 5.11 15.31 -3.06
CA ARG A 195 5.97 14.13 -2.81
C ARG A 195 6.58 14.23 -1.42
N GLN A 196 6.52 13.13 -0.70
CA GLN A 196 7.27 12.93 0.54
C GLN A 196 8.22 11.76 0.34
N ARG A 197 9.52 12.05 0.35
CA ARG A 197 10.59 11.07 0.12
C ARG A 197 11.42 10.91 1.39
N SER A 198 11.76 9.69 1.70
CA SER A 198 12.68 9.32 2.77
C SER A 198 13.77 8.39 2.24
N GLU A 199 14.98 8.56 2.76
CA GLU A 199 16.09 7.63 2.55
C GLU A 199 16.21 6.78 3.82
N PRO A 200 15.86 5.49 3.74
CA PRO A 200 15.89 4.62 4.91
C PRO A 200 17.34 4.35 5.33
N THR A 201 17.59 4.43 6.64
CA THR A 201 18.89 4.05 7.22
C THR A 201 18.75 2.82 8.10
N VAL A 202 19.83 2.10 8.30
CA VAL A 202 19.85 0.90 9.16
C VAL A 202 19.31 1.24 10.55
N GLU A 203 19.70 2.38 11.13
CA GLU A 203 19.29 2.80 12.47
C GLU A 203 17.79 3.05 12.55
N LYS A 204 17.22 3.81 11.57
CA LYS A 204 15.79 4.13 11.53
C LYS A 204 14.94 2.86 11.38
N ILE A 205 15.36 1.97 10.47
CA ILE A 205 14.58 0.76 10.19
C ILE A 205 14.75 -0.28 11.29
N THR A 206 15.91 -0.36 11.95
CA THR A 206 16.08 -1.17 13.18
C THR A 206 15.17 -0.68 14.30
N ALA A 207 15.08 0.63 14.52
CA ALA A 207 14.17 1.22 15.50
C ALA A 207 12.70 0.89 15.17
N LEU A 208 12.32 0.95 13.90
CA LEU A 208 10.97 0.58 13.45
C LEU A 208 10.69 -0.91 13.66
N ALA A 209 11.64 -1.80 13.35
CA ALA A 209 11.53 -3.23 13.65
C ALA A 209 11.30 -3.49 15.16
N GLY A 210 11.96 -2.70 16.02
CA GLY A 210 11.73 -2.70 17.46
C GLY A 210 10.28 -2.32 17.84
N ARG A 211 9.72 -1.29 17.21
CA ARG A 211 8.33 -0.85 17.41
C ARG A 211 7.34 -1.90 16.93
N VAL A 212 7.55 -2.50 15.78
CA VAL A 212 6.72 -3.62 15.28
C VAL A 212 6.76 -4.80 16.24
N SER A 213 7.95 -5.16 16.76
CA SER A 213 8.10 -6.21 17.77
C SER A 213 7.36 -5.88 19.07
N ALA A 214 7.43 -4.63 19.54
CA ALA A 214 6.70 -4.18 20.73
C ALA A 214 5.18 -4.25 20.52
N MET A 215 4.69 -3.82 19.36
CA MET A 215 3.29 -3.97 18.97
C MET A 215 2.83 -5.43 19.06
N VAL A 216 3.59 -6.38 18.47
CA VAL A 216 3.25 -7.80 18.51
C VAL A 216 3.15 -8.31 19.95
N LYS A 217 4.08 -7.91 20.83
CA LYS A 217 4.03 -8.26 22.26
C LYS A 217 2.76 -7.73 22.94
N THR A 218 2.42 -6.47 22.67
CA THR A 218 1.21 -5.84 23.24
C THR A 218 -0.06 -6.54 22.77
N VAL A 219 -0.18 -6.81 21.47
CA VAL A 219 -1.37 -7.49 20.90
C VAL A 219 -1.51 -8.93 21.44
N ARG A 220 -0.40 -9.62 21.70
CA ARG A 220 -0.43 -11.00 22.28
C ARG A 220 -0.70 -11.02 23.76
N ALA A 221 -0.49 -9.92 24.46
CA ALA A 221 -0.74 -9.82 25.91
C ALA A 221 -2.21 -9.51 26.25
N GLY A 222 -3.05 -9.15 25.27
CA GLY A 222 -4.47 -8.83 25.42
C GLY A 222 -4.70 -7.36 25.63
#